data_14cf74a490fb662809d98c620f2cb46d
#
_entry.id   14cf74a490fb662809d98c620f2cb46d
#
_cell.length_a   1.000
_cell.length_b   1.000
_cell.length_c   1.000
_cell.angle_alpha   90.00
_cell.angle_beta   90.00
_cell.angle_gamma   90.00
#
_symmetry.space_group_name_H-M   'P 1'
#
loop_
_entity.id
_entity.type
_entity.pdbx_description
1 polymer ?
#
loop_
_entity_poly.entity_id
_entity_poly.type
_entity_poly.pdbx_seq_one_letter_code
_entity_poly.pdbx_strand_id
1 'polypeptide(L)' 'MKMPLTKLTQYFVVEKLIYHSVDLSLYMVSAIVEGTEYYIVDNRGAFLKSSKLLELHKALRKVSAEKTVLRHTSPYDEMV' A
#
# COMPACT_ATOMS: atom_id res chain seq x y z
N MET A 1 8.62 -5.75 5.90
CA MET A 1 8.23 -7.06 5.34
C MET A 1 7.44 -6.86 4.06
N LYS A 2 7.39 -7.88 3.21
CA LYS A 2 6.74 -7.83 1.92
C LYS A 2 5.61 -8.86 1.85
N MET A 3 4.55 -8.51 1.13
CA MET A 3 3.40 -9.40 0.96
C MET A 3 2.97 -9.36 -0.50
N PRO A 4 2.99 -10.50 -1.21
CA PRO A 4 2.46 -10.54 -2.58
C PRO A 4 0.97 -10.19 -2.59
N LEU A 5 0.56 -9.39 -3.57
CA LEU A 5 -0.82 -8.99 -3.71
C LEU A 5 -1.77 -10.18 -3.84
N THR A 6 -1.36 -11.20 -4.58
CA THR A 6 -2.18 -12.40 -4.77
C THR A 6 -2.45 -13.11 -3.45
N LYS A 7 -1.46 -13.15 -2.57
CA LYS A 7 -1.63 -13.79 -1.26
C LYS A 7 -2.56 -12.95 -0.39
N LEU A 8 -2.40 -11.63 -0.43
CA LEU A 8 -3.22 -10.72 0.35
C LEU A 8 -4.69 -10.83 -0.02
N THR A 9 -5.00 -10.91 -1.31
CA THR A 9 -6.39 -11.00 -1.76
C THR A 9 -7.04 -12.33 -1.45
N GLN A 10 -6.28 -13.38 -1.26
CA GLN A 10 -6.82 -14.73 -1.05
C GLN A 10 -7.05 -15.08 0.42
N TYR A 11 -6.21 -14.59 1.32
CA TYR A 11 -6.15 -15.14 2.66
C TYR A 11 -6.41 -14.17 3.79
N PHE A 12 -6.31 -12.86 3.55
CA PHE A 12 -6.32 -11.92 4.66
C PHE A 12 -7.44 -10.91 4.60
N VAL A 13 -7.99 -10.63 5.77
CA VAL A 13 -8.76 -9.42 5.99
C VAL A 13 -7.75 -8.37 6.44
N VAL A 14 -7.69 -7.27 5.72
CA VAL A 14 -6.70 -6.22 5.96
C VAL A 14 -7.28 -5.20 6.94
N GLU A 15 -6.55 -4.91 8.01
CA GLU A 15 -6.99 -3.90 8.97
C GLU A 15 -6.93 -2.50 8.37
N LYS A 16 -5.85 -2.24 7.61
CA LYS A 16 -5.62 -0.92 7.05
C LYS A 16 -4.80 -1.05 5.77
N LEU A 17 -5.21 -0.32 4.74
CA LEU A 17 -4.38 -0.08 3.57
C LEU A 17 -3.81 1.32 3.69
N ILE A 18 -2.50 1.44 3.49
CA ILE A 18 -1.81 2.72 3.57
C ILE A 18 -1.19 3.02 2.22
N TYR A 19 -1.67 4.09 1.61
CA TYR A 19 -1.06 4.61 0.39
C TYR A 19 0.00 5.61 0.79
N HIS A 20 1.24 5.37 0.38
CA HIS A 20 2.37 6.22 0.71
C HIS A 20 2.67 7.13 -0.46
N SER A 21 2.56 8.42 -0.26
CA SER A 21 3.05 9.40 -1.22
C SER A 21 4.55 9.57 -0.97
N VAL A 22 5.35 8.85 -1.75
CA VAL A 22 6.80 8.79 -1.55
C VAL A 22 7.49 9.99 -2.19
N ASP A 23 6.92 10.44 -3.31
CA ASP A 23 7.45 11.55 -4.09
C ASP A 23 6.27 12.25 -4.74
N LEU A 24 6.54 13.37 -5.41
CA LEU A 24 5.49 14.14 -6.09
C LEU A 24 4.70 13.32 -7.11
N SER A 25 5.33 12.28 -7.64
CA SER A 25 4.72 11.48 -8.71
C SER A 25 4.77 9.98 -8.43
N LEU A 26 4.99 9.57 -7.18
CA LEU A 26 5.09 8.15 -6.88
C LEU A 26 4.32 7.78 -5.62
N TYR A 27 3.47 6.77 -5.76
CA TYR A 27 2.73 6.18 -4.65
C TYR A 27 3.10 4.72 -4.50
N MET A 28 3.23 4.29 -3.26
CA MET A 28 3.39 2.90 -2.90
C MET A 28 2.27 2.52 -1.95
N VAL A 29 2.14 1.24 -1.64
CA VAL A 29 1.07 0.79 -0.75
C VAL A 29 1.58 -0.26 0.21
N SER A 30 1.10 -0.17 1.44
CA SER A 30 1.32 -1.20 2.45
C SER A 30 0.00 -1.59 3.08
N ALA A 31 -0.02 -2.73 3.74
CA ALA A 31 -1.18 -3.25 4.42
C ALA A 31 -0.81 -3.64 5.84
N ILE A 32 -1.72 -3.38 6.78
CA ILE A 32 -1.55 -3.87 8.14
C ILE A 32 -2.43 -5.09 8.30
N VAL A 33 -1.80 -6.21 8.63
CA VAL A 33 -2.44 -7.49 8.86
C VAL A 33 -1.95 -8.00 10.20
N GLU A 34 -2.88 -8.23 11.12
CA GLU A 34 -2.57 -8.70 12.47
C GLU A 34 -1.51 -7.83 13.17
N GLY A 35 -1.65 -6.52 13.01
CA GLY A 35 -0.75 -5.57 13.65
C GLY A 35 0.60 -5.37 12.99
N THR A 36 0.89 -6.08 11.90
CA THR A 36 2.16 -5.99 11.20
C THR A 36 1.97 -5.29 9.85
N GLU A 37 2.84 -4.37 9.55
CA GLU A 37 2.81 -3.65 8.28
C GLU A 37 3.63 -4.41 7.23
N TYR A 38 2.99 -4.72 6.10
CA TYR A 38 3.61 -5.38 4.97
C TYR A 38 3.53 -4.47 3.76
N TYR A 39 4.67 -4.25 3.09
CA TYR A 39 4.65 -3.58 1.79
C TYR A 39 4.17 -4.56 0.74
N ILE A 40 3.21 -4.13 -0.05
CA ILE A 40 2.61 -4.99 -1.07
C ILE A 40 3.52 -5.04 -2.28
N VAL A 41 3.76 -6.25 -2.78
CA VAL A 41 4.61 -6.48 -3.95
C VAL A 41 3.83 -7.22 -5.03
N ASP A 42 4.33 -7.12 -6.26
CA ASP A 42 3.76 -7.85 -7.39
C ASP A 42 4.31 -9.28 -7.42
N ASN A 43 3.98 -10.01 -8.50
CA ASN A 43 4.40 -11.40 -8.65
C ASN A 43 5.91 -11.57 -8.80
N ARG A 44 6.62 -10.49 -9.10
CA ARG A 44 8.08 -10.52 -9.25
C ARG A 44 8.81 -10.09 -7.99
N GLY A 45 8.07 -9.75 -6.96
CA GLY A 45 8.64 -9.26 -5.71
C GLY A 45 8.99 -7.78 -5.72
N ALA A 46 8.60 -7.04 -6.76
CA ALA A 46 8.80 -5.60 -6.81
C ALA A 46 7.65 -4.89 -6.09
N PHE A 47 7.97 -3.77 -5.42
CA PHE A 47 6.95 -3.00 -4.73
C PHE A 47 5.86 -2.55 -5.70
N LEU A 48 4.61 -2.72 -5.29
CA LEU A 48 3.47 -2.23 -6.03
C LEU A 48 3.46 -0.71 -5.95
N LYS A 49 3.69 -0.04 -7.07
CA LYS A 49 3.79 1.41 -7.11
C LYS A 49 3.23 1.95 -8.41
N SER A 50 2.80 3.20 -8.38
CA SER A 50 2.29 3.89 -9.56
C SER A 50 2.42 5.39 -9.36
N SER A 51 2.50 6.11 -10.47
CA SER A 51 2.41 7.57 -10.45
C SER A 51 0.98 8.04 -10.28
N LYS A 52 0.00 7.14 -10.41
CA LYS A 52 -1.42 7.47 -10.31
C LYS A 52 -2.06 6.66 -9.19
N LEU A 53 -2.61 7.36 -8.21
CA LEU A 53 -3.28 6.72 -7.08
C LEU A 53 -4.45 5.84 -7.54
N LEU A 54 -5.16 6.27 -8.57
CA LEU A 54 -6.29 5.53 -9.11
C LEU A 54 -5.89 4.15 -9.62
N GLU A 55 -4.71 4.02 -10.20
CA GLU A 55 -4.24 2.72 -10.66
C GLU A 55 -4.00 1.75 -9.49
N LEU A 56 -3.49 2.26 -8.38
CA LEU A 56 -3.33 1.45 -7.19
C LEU A 56 -4.67 1.03 -6.61
N HIS A 57 -5.65 1.93 -6.61
CA HIS A 57 -7.01 1.59 -6.18
C HIS A 57 -7.60 0.47 -7.02
N LYS A 58 -7.40 0.53 -8.33
CA LYS A 58 -7.90 -0.51 -9.22
C LYS A 58 -7.22 -1.85 -8.98
N ALA A 59 -5.92 -1.84 -8.74
CA ALA A 59 -5.16 -3.05 -8.46
C ALA A 59 -5.59 -3.69 -7.14
N LEU A 60 -6.02 -2.87 -6.18
CA LEU A 60 -6.35 -3.32 -4.84
C LEU A 60 -7.85 -3.49 -4.59
N ARG A 61 -8.68 -3.36 -5.63
CA ARG A 61 -10.14 -3.38 -5.44
C ARG A 61 -10.66 -4.69 -4.84
N LYS A 62 -9.93 -5.78 -4.99
CA LYS A 62 -10.31 -7.08 -4.43
C LYS A 62 -9.85 -7.26 -2.99
N VAL A 63 -9.04 -6.34 -2.50
CA VAL A 63 -8.57 -6.38 -1.13
C VAL A 63 -9.64 -5.76 -0.24
N SER A 64 -10.08 -6.52 0.75
CA SER A 64 -11.05 -6.02 1.72
C SER A 64 -10.30 -5.40 2.89
N ALA A 65 -10.41 -4.09 3.06
CA ALA A 65 -9.74 -3.37 4.12
C ALA A 65 -10.75 -2.62 4.98
N GLU A 66 -10.55 -2.65 6.30
CA GLU A 66 -11.43 -1.93 7.21
C GLU A 66 -11.22 -0.43 7.11
N LYS A 67 -9.98 0.00 6.88
CA LYS A 67 -9.63 1.41 6.75
C LYS A 67 -8.65 1.60 5.61
N THR A 68 -8.70 2.77 5.00
CA THR A 68 -7.75 3.18 3.96
C THR A 68 -7.28 4.58 4.30
N VAL A 69 -5.97 4.78 4.33
CA VAL A 69 -5.38 6.09 4.63
C VAL A 69 -4.33 6.45 3.60
N LEU A 70 -4.11 7.75 3.44
CA LEU A 70 -3.05 8.29 2.62
C LEU A 70 -2.02 8.91 3.54
N ARG A 71 -0.78 8.46 3.45
CA ARG A 71 0.32 8.95 4.26
C ARG A 71 1.32 9.66 3.36
N HIS A 72 1.63 10.89 3.69
CA HIS A 72 2.69 11.63 3.01
C HIS A 72 4.01 11.35 3.70
N THR A 73 4.99 10.93 2.91
CA THR A 73 6.33 10.65 3.41
C THR A 73 7.31 11.63 2.78
N SER A 74 7.03 12.90 2.92
CA SER A 74 7.90 13.94 2.39
C SER A 74 8.89 14.36 3.47
N PRO A 75 10.17 14.57 3.14
CA PRO A 75 11.12 15.08 4.12
C PRO A 75 10.75 16.48 4.63
N TYR A 76 9.93 17.19 3.91
CA TYR A 76 9.48 18.51 4.34
C TYR A 76 8.50 18.46 5.50
N ASP A 77 7.81 17.36 5.67
CA ASP A 77 6.85 17.21 6.76
C ASP A 77 7.52 17.21 8.13
N GLU A 78 8.76 16.80 8.18
CA GLU A 78 9.52 16.75 9.42
C GLU A 78 10.07 18.10 9.83
N MET A 79 10.00 19.07 8.97
CA MET A 79 10.55 20.39 9.21
C MET A 79 9.54 21.38 9.79
N VAL A 80 8.35 20.93 9.98
CA VAL A 80 7.26 21.77 10.48
C VAL A 80 7.29 21.88 12.00
#